data_87f01d92bc7a6ded77e61028fce61288
#
_entry.id   87f01d92bc7a6ded77e61028fce61288
#
_cell.length_a   1.000
_cell.length_b   1.000
_cell.length_c   1.000
_cell.angle_alpha   90.00
_cell.angle_beta   90.00
_cell.angle_gamma   90.00
#
_symmetry.space_group_name_H-M   'P 1'
#
loop_
_entity.id
_entity.type
_entity.pdbx_description
1 polymer ?
#
loop_
_entity_poly.entity_id
_entity_poly.type
_entity_poly.pdbx_seq_one_letter_code
_entity_poly.pdbx_strand_id
1 'polypeptide(L)'
;MEQKLGFKYPSVTADSGYESEEGYEFLKENGQIPYIKPQTYEKWKKRSFKKDISKRENMVYDKDTDHYTCHAGKLLNPIFIKNQKSKSGYKSEVTVYECEDCSDCPYKDKCTKSKGNKRLYVSKNFIAKRQESYENIKSDTGIKYRMNRSIQVEGAFGVLKSDYEFQRFLLRGKTKVKLEFLLLSLGYNINKLHAKIQANRTESHLFEVKTA
;
A
#
# COMPACT_ATOMS: atom_id res chain seq x y z
N MET A 1 10.55 -2.79 -16.03
CA MET A 1 9.57 -2.14 -16.94
C MET A 1 10.29 -1.13 -17.82
N GLU A 2 11.05 -0.20 -17.28
CA GLU A 2 11.87 0.79 -18.01
C GLU A 2 12.76 0.17 -19.11
N GLN A 3 13.51 -0.89 -18.78
CA GLN A 3 14.35 -1.62 -19.75
C GLN A 3 13.59 -2.15 -20.98
N LYS A 4 12.27 -2.34 -20.88
CA LYS A 4 11.44 -2.86 -21.99
C LYS A 4 10.66 -1.76 -22.70
N LEU A 5 10.37 -0.66 -22.03
CA LEU A 5 9.54 0.43 -22.56
C LEU A 5 10.35 1.64 -22.98
N GLY A 6 11.62 1.75 -22.53
CA GLY A 6 12.48 2.91 -22.81
C GLY A 6 12.13 4.18 -22.03
N PHE A 7 11.10 4.12 -21.17
CA PHE A 7 10.68 5.27 -20.35
C PHE A 7 10.13 4.82 -18.98
N LYS A 8 10.07 5.78 -18.04
CA LYS A 8 9.42 5.64 -16.72
C LYS A 8 8.08 6.36 -16.72
N TYR A 9 7.08 5.73 -16.12
CA TYR A 9 5.82 6.43 -15.84
C TYR A 9 6.01 7.43 -14.71
N PRO A 10 5.36 8.60 -14.73
CA PRO A 10 5.50 9.63 -13.70
C PRO A 10 4.86 9.24 -12.37
N SER A 11 4.03 8.23 -12.35
CA SER A 11 3.33 7.78 -11.14
C SER A 11 3.09 6.27 -11.14
N VAL A 12 2.90 5.72 -9.95
CA VAL A 12 2.58 4.30 -9.74
C VAL A 12 1.35 4.17 -8.86
N THR A 13 0.31 3.52 -9.39
CA THR A 13 -0.90 3.20 -8.63
C THR A 13 -0.90 1.73 -8.27
N ALA A 14 -0.93 1.43 -6.97
CA ALA A 14 -0.87 0.06 -6.49
C ALA A 14 -1.83 -0.19 -5.32
N ASP A 15 -2.10 -1.48 -5.07
CA ASP A 15 -2.91 -1.93 -3.95
C ASP A 15 -2.11 -1.92 -2.65
N SER A 16 -2.82 -2.04 -1.53
CA SER A 16 -2.27 -2.04 -0.17
C SER A 16 -1.21 -3.12 0.08
N GLY A 17 -1.24 -4.22 -0.67
CA GLY A 17 -0.22 -5.28 -0.60
C GLY A 17 1.19 -4.84 -1.04
N TYR A 18 1.28 -3.73 -1.78
CA TYR A 18 2.55 -3.18 -2.25
C TYR A 18 3.11 -2.07 -1.34
N GLU A 19 2.41 -1.75 -0.25
CA GLU A 19 2.86 -0.72 0.67
C GLU A 19 4.08 -1.19 1.46
N SER A 20 5.19 -0.46 1.32
CA SER A 20 6.40 -0.63 2.12
C SER A 20 7.21 0.66 2.15
N GLU A 21 8.02 0.85 3.18
CA GLU A 21 8.94 2.00 3.28
C GLU A 21 9.94 2.00 2.13
N GLU A 22 10.55 0.85 1.87
CA GLU A 22 11.47 0.61 0.74
C GLU A 22 10.81 0.93 -0.61
N GLY A 23 9.56 0.51 -0.81
CA GLY A 23 8.82 0.80 -2.04
C GLY A 23 8.56 2.29 -2.24
N TYR A 24 8.22 3.01 -1.19
CA TYR A 24 8.07 4.47 -1.26
C TYR A 24 9.39 5.18 -1.54
N GLU A 25 10.50 4.74 -0.91
CA GLU A 25 11.83 5.29 -1.17
C GLU A 25 12.23 5.08 -2.62
N PHE A 26 12.09 3.86 -3.12
CA PHE A 26 12.36 3.54 -4.52
C PHE A 26 11.58 4.44 -5.49
N LEU A 27 10.29 4.67 -5.24
CA LEU A 27 9.48 5.55 -6.09
C LEU A 27 9.98 6.99 -6.04
N LYS A 28 10.32 7.49 -4.84
CA LYS A 28 10.85 8.85 -4.65
C LYS A 28 12.18 9.03 -5.37
N GLU A 29 13.13 8.10 -5.23
CA GLU A 29 14.43 8.12 -5.90
C GLU A 29 14.28 8.09 -7.44
N ASN A 30 13.21 7.48 -7.94
CA ASN A 30 12.90 7.43 -9.37
C ASN A 30 12.01 8.59 -9.86
N GLY A 31 11.71 9.58 -9.02
CA GLY A 31 10.86 10.71 -9.38
C GLY A 31 9.40 10.33 -9.68
N GLN A 32 8.91 9.21 -9.12
CA GLN A 32 7.57 8.69 -9.36
C GLN A 32 6.65 9.00 -8.19
N ILE A 33 5.46 9.50 -8.48
CA ILE A 33 4.44 9.83 -7.47
C ILE A 33 3.72 8.54 -7.03
N PRO A 34 3.70 8.22 -5.72
CA PRO A 34 3.00 7.06 -5.20
C PRO A 34 1.49 7.33 -5.05
N TYR A 35 0.66 6.46 -5.62
CA TYR A 35 -0.77 6.35 -5.37
C TYR A 35 -1.07 4.96 -4.79
N ILE A 36 -0.44 4.65 -3.65
CA ILE A 36 -0.52 3.34 -3.00
C ILE A 36 -1.49 3.43 -1.83
N LYS A 37 -2.47 2.52 -1.82
CA LYS A 37 -3.46 2.44 -0.74
C LYS A 37 -2.80 1.94 0.55
N PRO A 38 -2.89 2.68 1.69
CA PRO A 38 -2.36 2.18 2.96
C PRO A 38 -3.00 0.85 3.39
N GLN A 39 -2.21 -0.06 3.96
CA GLN A 39 -2.69 -1.37 4.43
C GLN A 39 -3.80 -1.26 5.48
N THR A 40 -3.79 -0.19 6.24
CA THR A 40 -4.79 0.09 7.28
C THR A 40 -5.97 0.91 6.80
N TYR A 41 -6.02 1.31 5.52
CA TYR A 41 -7.03 2.22 4.96
C TYR A 41 -8.47 1.79 5.26
N GLU A 42 -8.82 0.52 5.02
CA GLU A 42 -10.17 0.02 5.31
C GLU A 42 -10.40 -0.21 6.81
N LYS A 43 -9.33 -0.48 7.57
CA LYS A 43 -9.42 -0.65 9.02
C LYS A 43 -9.73 0.67 9.71
N TRP A 44 -9.16 1.80 9.26
CA TRP A 44 -9.40 3.13 9.83
C TRP A 44 -10.86 3.57 9.79
N LYS A 45 -11.64 3.04 8.82
CA LYS A 45 -13.08 3.34 8.70
C LYS A 45 -13.92 2.61 9.75
N LYS A 46 -13.44 1.48 10.26
CA LYS A 46 -14.19 0.62 11.18
C LYS A 46 -14.27 1.24 12.58
N ARG A 47 -15.50 1.22 13.16
CA ARG A 47 -15.74 1.70 14.53
C ARG A 47 -14.90 0.93 15.56
N SER A 48 -14.69 -0.37 15.36
CA SER A 48 -13.84 -1.20 16.22
C SER A 48 -12.40 -0.72 16.26
N PHE A 49 -11.83 -0.34 15.10
CA PHE A 49 -10.47 0.20 15.03
C PHE A 49 -10.36 1.55 15.74
N LYS A 50 -11.32 2.45 15.51
CA LYS A 50 -11.34 3.80 16.14
C LYS A 50 -11.45 3.74 17.67
N LYS A 51 -12.03 2.67 18.22
CA LYS A 51 -12.16 2.43 19.67
C LYS A 51 -11.00 1.63 20.26
N ASP A 52 -10.10 1.11 19.43
CA ASP A 52 -8.99 0.26 19.89
C ASP A 52 -7.86 1.14 20.47
N ILE A 53 -7.82 1.23 21.78
CA ILE A 53 -6.83 2.01 22.54
C ILE A 53 -5.39 1.49 22.39
N SER A 54 -5.22 0.26 21.88
CA SER A 54 -3.90 -0.34 21.66
C SER A 54 -3.19 0.23 20.43
N LYS A 55 -3.92 0.88 19.52
CA LYS A 55 -3.40 1.37 18.26
C LYS A 55 -2.74 2.73 18.40
N ARG A 56 -1.55 2.85 17.84
CA ARG A 56 -0.80 4.11 17.78
C ARG A 56 -1.63 5.24 17.13
N GLU A 57 -2.38 4.92 16.09
CA GLU A 57 -3.22 5.88 15.33
C GLU A 57 -4.33 6.51 16.17
N ASN A 58 -4.69 5.90 17.30
CA ASN A 58 -5.69 6.42 18.25
C ASN A 58 -5.06 7.08 19.47
N MET A 59 -3.74 7.25 19.49
CA MET A 59 -3.00 8.00 20.50
C MET A 59 -2.69 9.41 19.99
N VAL A 60 -2.67 10.38 20.87
CA VAL A 60 -2.30 11.75 20.53
C VAL A 60 -0.77 11.79 20.41
N TYR A 61 -0.26 12.32 19.29
CA TYR A 61 1.17 12.54 19.08
C TYR A 61 1.48 14.02 19.12
N ASP A 62 2.37 14.41 20.00
CA ASP A 62 2.93 15.75 20.08
C ASP A 62 4.24 15.77 19.27
N LYS A 63 4.29 16.64 18.25
CA LYS A 63 5.44 16.78 17.37
C LYS A 63 6.60 17.58 18.03
N ASP A 64 6.26 18.53 18.90
CA ASP A 64 7.25 19.44 19.47
C ASP A 64 8.08 18.76 20.54
N THR A 65 7.44 17.89 21.32
CA THR A 65 8.08 17.14 22.39
C THR A 65 8.37 15.68 22.04
N ASP A 66 7.97 15.25 20.83
CA ASP A 66 8.21 13.89 20.29
C ASP A 66 7.70 12.77 21.21
N HIS A 67 6.50 12.89 21.76
CA HIS A 67 5.89 11.83 22.57
C HIS A 67 4.46 11.47 22.12
N TYR A 68 4.02 10.29 22.51
CA TYR A 68 2.63 9.86 22.38
C TYR A 68 1.95 9.90 23.74
N THR A 69 0.68 10.30 23.77
CA THR A 69 -0.17 10.21 24.96
C THR A 69 -1.12 9.03 24.82
N CYS A 70 -1.07 8.09 25.77
CA CYS A 70 -1.95 6.93 25.76
C CYS A 70 -3.37 7.26 26.26
N HIS A 71 -4.28 6.28 26.15
CA HIS A 71 -5.68 6.44 26.59
C HIS A 71 -5.83 6.78 28.10
N ALA A 72 -4.88 6.37 28.93
CA ALA A 72 -4.84 6.69 30.35
C ALA A 72 -4.17 8.06 30.66
N GLY A 73 -3.82 8.85 29.64
CA GLY A 73 -3.16 10.14 29.83
C GLY A 73 -1.66 10.06 30.13
N LYS A 74 -1.04 8.86 30.16
CA LYS A 74 0.39 8.71 30.41
C LYS A 74 1.19 8.90 29.12
N LEU A 75 2.43 9.39 29.24
CA LEU A 75 3.30 9.66 28.12
C LEU A 75 4.07 8.39 27.68
N LEU A 76 4.26 8.24 26.38
CA LEU A 76 5.19 7.31 25.78
C LEU A 76 6.33 8.12 25.17
N ASN A 77 7.48 8.04 25.81
CA ASN A 77 8.67 8.79 25.42
C ASN A 77 9.58 7.95 24.52
N PRO A 78 10.33 8.57 23.59
CA PRO A 78 11.31 7.86 22.79
C PRO A 78 12.45 7.40 23.68
N ILE A 79 12.79 6.10 23.65
CA ILE A 79 13.86 5.54 24.47
C ILE A 79 15.12 5.20 23.70
N PHE A 80 14.98 4.73 22.46
CA PHE A 80 16.10 4.50 21.54
C PHE A 80 15.65 4.35 20.10
N ILE A 81 16.60 4.46 19.17
CA ILE A 81 16.39 4.19 17.75
C ILE A 81 16.96 2.82 17.42
N LYS A 82 16.14 1.98 16.81
CA LYS A 82 16.49 0.65 16.35
C LYS A 82 16.67 0.65 14.84
N ASN A 83 17.87 0.30 14.37
CA ASN A 83 18.12 0.05 12.96
C ASN A 83 17.62 -1.34 12.57
N GLN A 84 16.83 -1.42 11.53
CA GLN A 84 16.32 -2.67 10.96
C GLN A 84 16.81 -2.84 9.54
N LYS A 85 17.00 -4.10 9.12
CA LYS A 85 17.35 -4.45 7.75
C LYS A 85 16.30 -5.43 7.21
N SER A 86 15.71 -5.10 6.06
CA SER A 86 14.77 -5.98 5.38
C SER A 86 15.50 -7.19 4.74
N LYS A 87 14.73 -8.15 4.24
CA LYS A 87 15.29 -9.28 3.48
C LYS A 87 15.95 -8.85 2.16
N SER A 88 15.52 -7.73 1.58
CA SER A 88 16.10 -7.11 0.38
C SER A 88 17.39 -6.34 0.67
N GLY A 89 17.72 -6.12 1.95
CA GLY A 89 18.90 -5.35 2.36
C GLY A 89 18.61 -3.88 2.70
N TYR A 90 17.39 -3.41 2.49
CA TYR A 90 16.98 -2.04 2.82
C TYR A 90 17.10 -1.78 4.33
N LYS A 91 17.69 -0.65 4.69
CA LYS A 91 17.89 -0.22 6.08
C LYS A 91 16.83 0.81 6.44
N SER A 92 16.14 0.61 7.56
CA SER A 92 15.15 1.55 8.11
C SER A 92 15.42 1.84 9.57
N GLU A 93 15.06 3.04 9.99
CA GLU A 93 15.16 3.48 11.38
C GLU A 93 13.78 3.43 12.04
N VAL A 94 13.72 2.83 13.21
CA VAL A 94 12.49 2.70 14.00
C VAL A 94 12.73 3.30 15.37
N THR A 95 12.03 4.37 15.69
CA THR A 95 12.04 4.94 17.04
C THR A 95 11.16 4.08 17.94
N VAL A 96 11.69 3.66 19.07
CA VAL A 96 10.97 2.90 20.08
C VAL A 96 10.51 3.85 21.16
N TYR A 97 9.20 3.94 21.36
CA TYR A 97 8.59 4.71 22.44
C TYR A 97 8.13 3.74 23.53
N GLU A 98 8.30 4.12 24.78
CA GLU A 98 7.84 3.35 25.93
C GLU A 98 7.00 4.22 26.86
N CYS A 99 5.92 3.65 27.35
CA CYS A 99 5.06 4.29 28.34
C CYS A 99 5.81 4.40 29.67
N GLU A 100 5.66 5.51 30.37
CA GLU A 100 6.30 5.77 31.66
C GLU A 100 6.04 4.65 32.68
N ASP A 101 4.77 4.27 32.81
CA ASP A 101 4.39 3.22 33.73
C ASP A 101 3.04 2.60 33.36
N CYS A 102 2.98 1.28 33.33
CA CYS A 102 1.76 0.50 33.05
C CYS A 102 1.42 -0.51 34.17
N SER A 103 2.08 -0.44 35.35
CA SER A 103 1.89 -1.43 36.43
C SER A 103 0.46 -1.47 36.94
N ASP A 104 -0.10 -0.32 37.31
CA ASP A 104 -1.44 -0.19 37.88
C ASP A 104 -2.46 0.43 36.91
N CYS A 105 -2.22 0.22 35.60
CA CYS A 105 -3.09 0.79 34.59
C CYS A 105 -4.36 -0.04 34.39
N PRO A 106 -5.58 0.50 34.62
CA PRO A 106 -6.84 -0.24 34.48
C PRO A 106 -7.14 -0.64 33.02
N TYR A 107 -6.42 -0.08 32.07
CA TYR A 107 -6.58 -0.35 30.64
C TYR A 107 -5.49 -1.30 30.09
N LYS A 108 -4.58 -1.82 30.93
CA LYS A 108 -3.41 -2.58 30.49
C LYS A 108 -3.79 -3.76 29.61
N ASP A 109 -4.73 -4.59 30.03
CA ASP A 109 -5.16 -5.80 29.30
C ASP A 109 -5.73 -5.52 27.91
N LYS A 110 -6.38 -4.35 27.73
CA LYS A 110 -6.93 -3.89 26.44
C LYS A 110 -5.88 -3.16 25.59
N CYS A 111 -4.82 -2.64 26.22
CA CYS A 111 -3.81 -1.81 25.57
C CYS A 111 -2.60 -2.62 25.10
N THR A 112 -2.11 -3.56 25.92
CA THR A 112 -0.90 -4.33 25.60
C THR A 112 -0.93 -5.73 26.22
N LYS A 113 -0.38 -6.70 25.48
CA LYS A 113 -0.14 -8.06 25.96
C LYS A 113 1.21 -8.22 26.68
N SER A 114 2.02 -7.17 26.70
CA SER A 114 3.33 -7.18 27.34
C SER A 114 3.17 -7.22 28.87
N LYS A 115 4.00 -7.99 29.54
CA LYS A 115 4.12 -7.97 31.01
C LYS A 115 4.66 -6.62 31.51
N GLY A 116 5.58 -5.99 30.77
CA GLY A 116 6.13 -4.68 31.07
C GLY A 116 5.28 -3.52 30.49
N ASN A 117 5.94 -2.38 30.32
CA ASN A 117 5.31 -1.19 29.78
C ASN A 117 4.94 -1.34 28.29
N LYS A 118 3.97 -0.58 27.86
CA LYS A 118 3.57 -0.48 26.44
C LYS A 118 4.71 0.12 25.62
N ARG A 119 5.09 -0.54 24.53
CA ARG A 119 6.04 -0.03 23.54
C ARG A 119 5.39 0.16 22.19
N LEU A 120 5.77 1.23 21.49
CA LEU A 120 5.45 1.49 20.11
C LEU A 120 6.74 1.48 19.28
N TYR A 121 6.67 0.89 18.10
CA TYR A 121 7.76 0.84 17.13
C TYR A 121 7.34 1.68 15.92
N VAL A 122 8.00 2.81 15.71
CA VAL A 122 7.55 3.84 14.78
C VAL A 122 8.66 4.21 13.80
N SER A 123 8.52 3.90 12.53
CA SER A 123 9.33 4.53 11.48
C SER A 123 8.67 5.86 11.08
N LYS A 124 9.30 6.97 11.46
CA LYS A 124 8.82 8.32 11.12
C LYS A 124 8.85 8.55 9.61
N ASN A 125 9.89 8.04 8.94
CA ASN A 125 10.03 8.12 7.49
C ASN A 125 8.88 7.39 6.79
N PHE A 126 8.56 6.17 7.23
CA PHE A 126 7.44 5.41 6.67
C PHE A 126 6.09 6.12 6.87
N ILE A 127 5.87 6.71 8.06
CA ILE A 127 4.63 7.46 8.33
C ILE A 127 4.51 8.67 7.42
N ALA A 128 5.57 9.45 7.24
CA ALA A 128 5.57 10.63 6.38
C ALA A 128 5.26 10.25 4.91
N LYS A 129 5.92 9.23 4.37
CA LYS A 129 5.69 8.74 3.01
C LYS A 129 4.29 8.13 2.83
N ARG A 130 3.81 7.40 3.83
CA ARG A 130 2.44 6.87 3.87
C ARG A 130 1.42 7.99 3.84
N GLN A 131 1.65 9.07 4.58
CA GLN A 131 0.76 10.23 4.60
C GLN A 131 0.71 10.92 3.24
N GLU A 132 1.87 11.15 2.61
CA GLU A 132 1.96 11.68 1.26
C GLU A 132 1.16 10.83 0.26
N SER A 133 1.38 9.51 0.25
CA SER A 133 0.64 8.60 -0.62
C SER A 133 -0.86 8.58 -0.31
N TYR A 134 -1.23 8.71 0.97
CA TYR A 134 -2.62 8.80 1.39
C TYR A 134 -3.32 10.06 0.88
N GLU A 135 -2.64 11.20 0.89
CA GLU A 135 -3.13 12.45 0.32
C GLU A 135 -3.27 12.33 -1.20
N ASN A 136 -2.25 11.77 -1.86
CA ASN A 136 -2.30 11.53 -3.31
C ASN A 136 -3.51 10.68 -3.71
N ILE A 137 -3.80 9.58 -3.03
CA ILE A 137 -4.96 8.73 -3.38
C ILE A 137 -6.31 9.38 -3.11
N LYS A 138 -6.37 10.44 -2.34
CA LYS A 138 -7.60 11.21 -2.06
C LYS A 138 -7.83 12.34 -3.04
N SER A 139 -6.80 12.76 -3.76
CA SER A 139 -6.93 13.78 -4.81
C SER A 139 -7.83 13.29 -5.96
N ASP A 140 -8.38 14.22 -6.74
CA ASP A 140 -9.20 13.87 -7.91
C ASP A 140 -8.45 12.97 -8.89
N THR A 141 -7.17 13.24 -9.10
CA THR A 141 -6.27 12.39 -9.91
C THR A 141 -6.13 11.00 -9.30
N GLY A 142 -5.91 10.91 -7.99
CA GLY A 142 -5.80 9.65 -7.27
C GLY A 142 -7.08 8.82 -7.30
N ILE A 143 -8.24 9.45 -7.21
CA ILE A 143 -9.55 8.80 -7.36
C ILE A 143 -9.67 8.21 -8.76
N LYS A 144 -9.37 8.98 -9.81
CA LYS A 144 -9.35 8.53 -11.20
C LYS A 144 -8.42 7.32 -11.40
N TYR A 145 -7.18 7.40 -10.90
CA TYR A 145 -6.20 6.33 -11.07
C TYR A 145 -6.61 5.04 -10.38
N ARG A 146 -7.21 5.13 -9.19
CA ARG A 146 -7.73 3.95 -8.47
C ARG A 146 -8.91 3.31 -9.20
N MET A 147 -9.84 4.11 -9.72
CA MET A 147 -10.96 3.62 -10.54
C MET A 147 -10.45 2.91 -11.79
N ASN A 148 -9.52 3.52 -12.51
CA ASN A 148 -8.95 2.94 -13.72
C ASN A 148 -8.18 1.65 -13.44
N ARG A 149 -7.42 1.61 -12.33
CA ARG A 149 -6.74 0.39 -11.91
C ARG A 149 -7.76 -0.73 -11.66
N SER A 150 -8.85 -0.44 -10.94
CA SER A 150 -9.90 -1.42 -10.68
C SER A 150 -10.52 -1.93 -11.99
N ILE A 151 -10.91 -1.03 -12.89
CA ILE A 151 -11.50 -1.40 -14.19
C ILE A 151 -10.51 -2.22 -15.05
N GLN A 152 -9.25 -1.80 -15.12
CA GLN A 152 -8.28 -2.42 -16.02
C GLN A 152 -7.73 -3.75 -15.49
N VAL A 153 -7.44 -3.84 -14.18
CA VAL A 153 -6.81 -5.01 -13.59
C VAL A 153 -7.86 -6.03 -13.14
N GLU A 154 -8.84 -5.59 -12.35
CA GLU A 154 -9.87 -6.49 -11.82
C GLU A 154 -10.82 -6.95 -12.91
N GLY A 155 -11.17 -6.07 -13.86
CA GLY A 155 -11.96 -6.42 -15.03
C GLY A 155 -11.25 -7.46 -15.91
N ALA A 156 -9.94 -7.33 -16.15
CA ALA A 156 -9.18 -8.32 -16.90
C ALA A 156 -9.16 -9.68 -16.19
N PHE A 157 -8.91 -9.70 -14.87
CA PHE A 157 -8.97 -10.95 -14.09
C PHE A 157 -10.37 -11.54 -14.02
N GLY A 158 -11.42 -10.70 -14.00
CA GLY A 158 -12.82 -11.14 -14.08
C GLY A 158 -13.08 -11.92 -15.37
N VAL A 159 -12.72 -11.35 -16.53
CA VAL A 159 -12.86 -12.01 -17.84
C VAL A 159 -12.05 -13.33 -17.88
N LEU A 160 -10.78 -13.32 -17.44
CA LEU A 160 -9.96 -14.52 -17.44
C LEU A 160 -10.56 -15.64 -16.59
N LYS A 161 -11.13 -15.31 -15.42
CA LYS A 161 -11.71 -16.30 -14.51
C LYS A 161 -13.10 -16.76 -14.92
N SER A 162 -13.95 -15.85 -15.39
CA SER A 162 -15.36 -16.12 -15.70
C SER A 162 -15.56 -16.56 -17.15
N ASP A 163 -15.02 -15.79 -18.11
CA ASP A 163 -15.31 -16.01 -19.52
C ASP A 163 -14.37 -17.04 -20.16
N TYR A 164 -13.11 -17.08 -19.66
CA TYR A 164 -12.12 -18.07 -20.12
C TYR A 164 -12.00 -19.26 -19.16
N GLU A 165 -12.81 -19.30 -18.10
CA GLU A 165 -12.83 -20.37 -17.10
C GLU A 165 -11.46 -20.70 -16.50
N PHE A 166 -10.55 -19.73 -16.49
CA PHE A 166 -9.20 -19.92 -16.00
C PHE A 166 -9.16 -19.98 -14.45
N GLN A 167 -9.34 -21.19 -13.93
CA GLN A 167 -9.42 -21.45 -12.48
C GLN A 167 -8.03 -21.63 -11.85
N ARG A 168 -7.08 -22.26 -12.60
CA ARG A 168 -5.75 -22.62 -12.11
C ARG A 168 -4.79 -22.86 -13.25
N PHE A 169 -3.49 -22.72 -12.98
CA PHE A 169 -2.44 -23.11 -13.91
C PHE A 169 -2.42 -24.62 -14.08
N LEU A 170 -2.32 -25.07 -15.33
CA LEU A 170 -2.19 -26.48 -15.71
C LEU A 170 -0.72 -26.91 -15.63
N LEU A 171 0.19 -26.01 -15.98
CA LEU A 171 1.62 -26.24 -16.00
C LEU A 171 2.26 -25.97 -14.64
N ARG A 172 3.39 -26.61 -14.36
CA ARG A 172 4.16 -26.45 -13.13
C ARG A 172 5.54 -25.84 -13.40
N GLY A 173 6.05 -25.09 -12.43
CA GLY A 173 7.33 -24.41 -12.50
C GLY A 173 7.24 -23.03 -13.14
N LYS A 174 8.11 -22.11 -12.68
CA LYS A 174 8.06 -20.67 -12.99
C LYS A 174 8.02 -20.38 -14.50
N THR A 175 8.86 -21.07 -15.29
CA THR A 175 8.96 -20.82 -16.74
C THR A 175 7.70 -21.26 -17.48
N LYS A 176 7.18 -22.45 -17.18
CA LYS A 176 5.99 -22.99 -17.83
C LYS A 176 4.73 -22.21 -17.45
N VAL A 177 4.56 -21.89 -16.17
CA VAL A 177 3.47 -21.02 -15.68
C VAL A 177 3.52 -19.64 -16.33
N LYS A 178 4.70 -19.06 -16.51
CA LYS A 178 4.86 -17.80 -17.22
C LYS A 178 4.42 -17.89 -18.68
N LEU A 179 4.77 -18.99 -19.37
CA LEU A 179 4.36 -19.22 -20.75
C LEU A 179 2.82 -19.34 -20.86
N GLU A 180 2.22 -20.14 -20.00
CA GLU A 180 0.76 -20.31 -19.94
C GLU A 180 0.05 -18.97 -19.71
N PHE A 181 0.53 -18.16 -18.77
CA PHE A 181 -0.01 -16.84 -18.53
C PHE A 181 0.17 -15.87 -19.71
N LEU A 182 1.30 -15.94 -20.43
CA LEU A 182 1.53 -15.11 -21.62
C LEU A 182 0.57 -15.49 -22.77
N LEU A 183 0.32 -16.77 -23.00
CA LEU A 183 -0.63 -17.24 -24.01
C LEU A 183 -2.06 -16.80 -23.66
N LEU A 184 -2.45 -16.96 -22.41
CA LEU A 184 -3.75 -16.49 -21.91
C LEU A 184 -3.93 -14.98 -22.09
N SER A 185 -2.89 -14.22 -21.77
CA SER A 185 -2.90 -12.75 -21.90
C SER A 185 -2.94 -12.33 -23.38
N LEU A 186 -2.29 -13.07 -24.27
CA LEU A 186 -2.35 -12.82 -25.70
C LEU A 186 -3.78 -13.03 -26.24
N GLY A 187 -4.41 -14.14 -25.88
CA GLY A 187 -5.81 -14.41 -26.24
C GLY A 187 -6.76 -13.33 -25.73
N TYR A 188 -6.60 -12.92 -24.48
CA TYR A 188 -7.36 -11.81 -23.90
C TYR A 188 -7.18 -10.49 -24.69
N ASN A 189 -5.94 -10.12 -25.03
CA ASN A 189 -5.66 -8.90 -25.76
C ASN A 189 -6.23 -8.91 -27.18
N ILE A 190 -6.15 -10.06 -27.88
CA ILE A 190 -6.73 -10.22 -29.22
C ILE A 190 -8.25 -10.06 -29.15
N ASN A 191 -8.92 -10.74 -28.21
CA ASN A 191 -10.36 -10.63 -28.03
C ASN A 191 -10.80 -9.19 -27.68
N LYS A 192 -10.06 -8.52 -26.82
CA LYS A 192 -10.31 -7.12 -26.45
C LYS A 192 -10.12 -6.18 -27.64
N LEU A 193 -9.11 -6.40 -28.47
CA LEU A 193 -8.88 -5.62 -29.69
C LEU A 193 -10.02 -5.84 -30.70
N HIS A 194 -10.40 -7.09 -30.93
CA HIS A 194 -11.53 -7.44 -31.80
C HIS A 194 -12.81 -6.74 -31.34
N ALA A 195 -13.15 -6.83 -30.06
CA ALA A 195 -14.33 -6.16 -29.51
C ALA A 195 -14.29 -4.63 -29.69
N LYS A 196 -13.09 -4.01 -29.57
CA LYS A 196 -12.91 -2.57 -29.85
C LYS A 196 -13.15 -2.24 -31.33
N ILE A 197 -12.62 -3.05 -32.24
CA ILE A 197 -12.80 -2.87 -33.68
C ILE A 197 -14.29 -2.95 -34.02
N GLN A 198 -14.99 -3.99 -33.55
CA GLN A 198 -16.41 -4.17 -33.78
C GLN A 198 -17.27 -3.01 -33.23
N ALA A 199 -16.87 -2.43 -32.13
CA ALA A 199 -17.56 -1.30 -31.51
C ALA A 199 -17.08 0.09 -32.02
N ASN A 200 -16.19 0.13 -33.02
CA ASN A 200 -15.57 1.35 -33.56
C ASN A 200 -14.94 2.23 -32.47
N ARG A 201 -14.20 1.60 -31.53
CA ARG A 201 -13.57 2.26 -30.37
C ARG A 201 -12.05 2.07 -30.32
N THR A 202 -11.40 1.86 -31.46
CA THR A 202 -9.94 1.63 -31.54
C THR A 202 -9.14 2.84 -31.14
N GLU A 203 -9.65 4.04 -31.38
CA GLU A 203 -9.00 5.32 -31.07
C GLU A 203 -9.42 5.92 -29.72
N SER A 204 -10.38 5.30 -29.01
CA SER A 204 -10.83 5.83 -27.74
C SER A 204 -9.86 5.49 -26.61
N HIS A 205 -9.37 6.51 -25.93
CA HIS A 205 -8.50 6.40 -24.76
C HIS A 205 -9.29 6.70 -23.47
N LEU A 206 -8.91 6.05 -22.35
CA LEU A 206 -9.45 6.36 -21.03
C LEU A 206 -8.97 7.72 -20.50
N PHE A 207 -7.89 8.23 -21.08
CA PHE A 207 -7.30 9.54 -20.79
C PHE A 207 -6.96 10.23 -22.11
N GLU A 208 -7.01 11.57 -22.10
CA GLU A 208 -6.44 12.37 -23.18
C GLU A 208 -4.95 12.07 -23.31
N VAL A 209 -4.53 11.63 -24.48
CA VAL A 209 -3.11 11.53 -24.83
C VAL A 209 -2.59 12.95 -24.98
N LYS A 210 -1.77 13.40 -24.04
CA LYS A 210 -1.02 14.64 -24.23
C LYS A 210 -0.04 14.38 -25.37
N THR A 211 -0.34 14.89 -26.54
CA THR A 211 0.64 15.01 -27.63
C THR A 211 1.75 15.92 -27.15
N ALA A 212 3.00 15.41 -27.19
CA ALA A 212 4.21 16.17 -26.87
C ALA A 212 4.42 17.31 -27.86
#